data_775fe9c0b8439922666f1332921b9b92
#
_entry.id   775fe9c0b8439922666f1332921b9b92
#
_cell.length_a   1.000
_cell.length_b   1.000
_cell.length_c   1.000
_cell.angle_alpha   90.00
_cell.angle_beta   90.00
_cell.angle_gamma   90.00
#
_symmetry.space_group_name_H-M   'P 1'
#
loop_
_entity.id
_entity.type
_entity.pdbx_description
1 polymer ?
#
loop_
_entity_poly.entity_id
_entity_poly.type
_entity_poly.pdbx_seq_one_letter_code
_entity_poly.pdbx_strand_id
1 'polypeptide(L)'
;MRVPGGRLRAVFVASFAAVILVTSVGPAVVVAHDPPGIDRFLRALGSVESGGDYYALNSTTGAYGKYQIMPSNWPAWALKYLGDAYAPQTPTNQEIVAHGKVHDLYHWLESWRRVAYWWLTGSSQTTGWSTYATSYVNRIMSLYATYAETSVASTRYGEGNAAIAYSGTWVDAGHRSYAGGNARQSKQSGAAATFTFTGSRVVWYGPKGPTRGKAKIYLNGVYKKTVDLYALSYSPRNAIFSIGWTSSTKRVLRIVVVGTAGRPVVAIDEFVVSD
;
A
#
# COMPACT_ATOMS: atom_id res chain seq x y z
N MET A 1 43.06 44.57 73.43
CA MET A 1 41.80 44.93 72.78
C MET A 1 41.52 43.90 71.66
N ARG A 2 40.54 43.04 71.86
CA ARG A 2 40.17 41.97 70.87
C ARG A 2 39.09 42.48 69.96
N VAL A 3 39.26 42.34 68.65
CA VAL A 3 38.23 42.59 67.62
C VAL A 3 37.65 41.26 67.21
N PRO A 4 36.33 41.06 67.19
CA PRO A 4 35.72 39.77 66.85
C PRO A 4 35.51 39.66 65.29
N GLY A 5 35.88 38.50 64.78
CA GLY A 5 35.73 38.15 63.37
C GLY A 5 34.27 37.89 62.95
N GLY A 6 33.83 38.54 61.94
CA GLY A 6 32.57 38.30 61.26
C GLY A 6 32.69 37.14 60.30
N ARG A 7 31.82 36.11 60.46
CA ARG A 7 31.70 35.00 59.49
C ARG A 7 30.78 35.41 58.36
N LEU A 8 31.33 35.51 57.13
CA LEU A 8 30.52 35.58 55.92
C LEU A 8 29.82 34.22 55.70
N ARG A 9 28.51 34.22 55.66
CA ARG A 9 27.71 33.08 55.18
C ARG A 9 27.59 33.19 53.67
N ALA A 10 28.17 32.26 52.93
CA ALA A 10 27.94 32.11 51.51
C ALA A 10 26.53 31.56 51.26
N VAL A 11 25.68 32.30 50.57
CA VAL A 11 24.39 31.87 50.11
C VAL A 11 24.58 31.22 48.74
N PHE A 12 24.46 29.90 48.65
CA PHE A 12 24.40 29.20 47.39
C PHE A 12 23.01 29.37 46.80
N VAL A 13 22.90 30.14 45.71
CA VAL A 13 21.72 30.18 44.85
C VAL A 13 21.79 29.02 43.86
N ALA A 14 21.02 27.98 44.06
CA ALA A 14 20.91 26.89 43.11
C ALA A 14 19.95 27.31 41.97
N SER A 15 20.53 27.62 40.83
CA SER A 15 19.74 27.86 39.61
C SER A 15 19.25 26.53 39.04
N PHE A 16 17.98 26.26 39.20
CA PHE A 16 17.31 25.17 38.47
C PHE A 16 17.06 25.59 37.03
N ALA A 17 17.86 25.08 36.10
CA ALA A 17 17.59 25.18 34.69
C ALA A 17 16.48 24.14 34.35
N ALA A 18 15.26 24.61 34.12
CA ALA A 18 14.19 23.76 33.59
C ALA A 18 14.49 23.42 32.14
N VAL A 19 14.91 22.18 31.86
CA VAL A 19 14.99 21.64 30.50
C VAL A 19 13.58 21.38 29.99
N ILE A 20 13.06 22.28 29.16
CA ILE A 20 11.81 22.05 28.43
C ILE A 20 12.12 21.06 27.31
N LEU A 21 11.74 19.79 27.51
CA LEU A 21 11.75 18.80 26.44
C LEU A 21 10.61 19.15 25.46
N VAL A 22 10.91 19.87 24.40
CA VAL A 22 9.98 20.02 23.27
C VAL A 22 9.97 18.70 22.53
N THR A 23 9.00 17.83 22.84
CA THR A 23 8.71 16.66 22.00
C THR A 23 8.06 17.17 20.73
N SER A 24 8.85 17.31 19.65
CA SER A 24 8.31 17.49 18.32
C SER A 24 7.56 16.19 17.95
N VAL A 25 6.23 16.22 18.03
CA VAL A 25 5.38 15.22 17.40
C VAL A 25 5.50 15.50 15.91
N GLY A 26 6.42 14.79 15.25
CA GLY A 26 6.49 14.79 13.79
C GLY A 26 5.15 14.25 13.24
N PRO A 27 4.73 14.67 12.04
CA PRO A 27 3.50 14.19 11.44
C PRO A 27 3.53 12.67 11.44
N ALA A 28 2.49 12.04 11.99
CA ALA A 28 2.30 10.59 11.93
C ALA A 28 2.34 10.18 10.45
N VAL A 29 3.34 9.39 10.06
CA VAL A 29 3.38 8.78 8.74
C VAL A 29 2.20 7.83 8.69
N VAL A 30 1.13 8.27 8.04
CA VAL A 30 -0.03 7.43 7.76
C VAL A 30 0.47 6.33 6.82
N VAL A 31 0.60 5.14 7.34
CA VAL A 31 0.83 3.94 6.51
C VAL A 31 -0.43 3.77 5.69
N ALA A 32 -0.32 3.83 4.37
CA ALA A 32 -1.45 3.65 3.48
C ALA A 32 -1.94 2.20 3.60
N HIS A 33 -2.88 1.97 4.53
CA HIS A 33 -3.71 0.78 4.58
C HIS A 33 -4.79 0.91 3.51
N ASP A 34 -5.25 -0.23 2.98
CA ASP A 34 -6.46 -0.22 2.15
C ASP A 34 -7.57 0.53 2.91
N PRO A 35 -8.24 1.48 2.28
CA PRO A 35 -9.35 2.19 2.89
C PRO A 35 -10.42 1.23 3.40
N PRO A 36 -11.04 1.49 4.57
CA PRO A 36 -12.08 0.62 5.10
C PRO A 36 -13.20 0.41 4.09
N GLY A 37 -13.50 -0.84 3.77
CA GLY A 37 -14.57 -1.21 2.85
C GLY A 37 -14.25 -1.01 1.36
N ILE A 38 -12.97 -0.93 0.96
CA ILE A 38 -12.59 -0.80 -0.46
C ILE A 38 -13.14 -1.93 -1.31
N ASP A 39 -13.12 -3.18 -0.83
CA ASP A 39 -13.65 -4.32 -1.58
C ASP A 39 -15.16 -4.23 -1.78
N ARG A 40 -15.91 -3.77 -0.75
CA ARG A 40 -17.35 -3.47 -0.88
C ARG A 40 -17.60 -2.38 -1.91
N PHE A 41 -16.78 -1.33 -1.89
CA PHE A 41 -16.90 -0.22 -2.83
C PHE A 41 -16.63 -0.68 -4.26
N LEU A 42 -15.55 -1.43 -4.50
CA LEU A 42 -15.23 -2.00 -5.82
C LEU A 42 -16.32 -2.93 -6.34
N ARG A 43 -16.88 -3.76 -5.46
CA ARG A 43 -18.02 -4.61 -5.82
C ARG A 43 -19.23 -3.78 -6.22
N ALA A 44 -19.58 -2.75 -5.45
CA ALA A 44 -20.69 -1.85 -5.76
C ALA A 44 -20.45 -1.07 -7.07
N LEU A 45 -19.25 -0.55 -7.24
CA LEU A 45 -18.83 0.16 -8.45
C LEU A 45 -18.98 -0.73 -9.70
N GLY A 46 -18.36 -1.92 -9.70
CA GLY A 46 -18.43 -2.84 -10.83
C GLY A 46 -19.86 -3.29 -11.14
N SER A 47 -20.71 -3.46 -10.11
CA SER A 47 -22.12 -3.77 -10.32
C SER A 47 -22.90 -2.64 -11.00
N VAL A 48 -22.58 -1.38 -10.71
CA VAL A 48 -23.24 -0.22 -11.33
C VAL A 48 -22.71 0.01 -12.73
N GLU A 49 -21.42 -0.18 -12.97
CA GLU A 49 -20.76 0.08 -14.26
C GLU A 49 -21.14 -0.94 -15.35
N SER A 50 -21.13 -2.23 -15.01
CA SER A 50 -21.30 -3.29 -16.02
C SER A 50 -22.11 -4.50 -15.55
N GLY A 51 -22.71 -4.44 -14.36
CA GLY A 51 -23.25 -5.65 -13.72
C GLY A 51 -22.19 -6.65 -13.26
N GLY A 52 -20.92 -6.24 -13.22
CA GLY A 52 -19.78 -7.08 -12.85
C GLY A 52 -19.10 -7.80 -14.03
N ASP A 53 -19.50 -7.50 -15.26
CA ASP A 53 -18.97 -8.13 -16.48
C ASP A 53 -17.59 -7.56 -16.86
N TYR A 54 -16.58 -8.42 -16.87
CA TYR A 54 -15.20 -8.05 -17.25
C TYR A 54 -15.03 -7.82 -18.76
N TYR A 55 -16.00 -8.18 -19.58
CA TYR A 55 -15.94 -8.09 -21.03
C TYR A 55 -16.95 -7.09 -21.60
N ALA A 56 -17.67 -6.38 -20.74
CA ALA A 56 -18.63 -5.37 -21.16
C ALA A 56 -17.93 -4.26 -21.95
N LEU A 57 -18.46 -3.95 -23.14
CA LEU A 57 -17.99 -2.87 -23.99
C LEU A 57 -19.11 -1.84 -24.16
N ASN A 58 -18.84 -0.59 -23.79
CA ASN A 58 -19.69 0.54 -24.14
C ASN A 58 -19.33 0.99 -25.56
N SER A 59 -20.17 0.65 -26.53
CA SER A 59 -19.92 0.95 -27.95
C SER A 59 -19.87 2.44 -28.28
N THR A 60 -20.45 3.30 -27.44
CA THR A 60 -20.47 4.75 -27.64
C THR A 60 -19.18 5.41 -27.17
N THR A 61 -18.65 4.99 -26.01
CA THR A 61 -17.50 5.63 -25.37
C THR A 61 -16.21 4.82 -25.50
N GLY A 62 -16.30 3.53 -25.82
CA GLY A 62 -15.19 2.58 -25.81
C GLY A 62 -14.79 2.15 -24.39
N ALA A 63 -15.50 2.58 -23.34
CA ALA A 63 -15.24 2.13 -21.97
C ALA A 63 -15.40 0.62 -21.88
N TYR A 64 -14.46 -0.05 -21.18
CA TYR A 64 -14.35 -1.50 -21.22
C TYR A 64 -14.25 -2.13 -19.84
N GLY A 65 -14.84 -3.32 -19.75
CA GLY A 65 -14.72 -4.25 -18.63
C GLY A 65 -15.58 -3.92 -17.43
N LYS A 66 -15.35 -4.64 -16.34
CA LYS A 66 -16.14 -4.57 -15.11
C LYS A 66 -16.31 -3.15 -14.57
N TYR A 67 -15.28 -2.33 -14.69
CA TYR A 67 -15.25 -0.98 -14.13
C TYR A 67 -15.42 0.12 -15.17
N GLN A 68 -15.74 -0.23 -16.43
CA GLN A 68 -15.93 0.71 -17.54
C GLN A 68 -14.81 1.74 -17.65
N ILE A 69 -13.55 1.25 -17.61
CA ILE A 69 -12.38 2.12 -17.73
C ILE A 69 -12.27 2.62 -19.16
N MET A 70 -12.17 3.94 -19.30
CA MET A 70 -12.01 4.60 -20.61
C MET A 70 -10.68 4.20 -21.27
N PRO A 71 -10.65 3.99 -22.61
CA PRO A 71 -9.42 3.67 -23.34
C PRO A 71 -8.30 4.70 -23.14
N SER A 72 -8.65 5.97 -22.98
CA SER A 72 -7.70 7.06 -22.69
C SER A 72 -7.03 6.95 -21.31
N ASN A 73 -7.67 6.31 -20.35
CA ASN A 73 -7.18 6.17 -18.99
C ASN A 73 -6.33 4.91 -18.80
N TRP A 74 -6.65 3.84 -19.53
CA TRP A 74 -6.04 2.53 -19.31
C TRP A 74 -4.51 2.54 -19.39
N PRO A 75 -3.84 3.11 -20.41
CA PRO A 75 -2.39 3.06 -20.50
C PRO A 75 -1.68 3.69 -19.31
N ALA A 76 -2.13 4.85 -18.85
CA ALA A 76 -1.53 5.55 -17.72
C ALA A 76 -1.75 4.80 -16.40
N TRP A 77 -2.95 4.24 -16.20
CA TRP A 77 -3.27 3.49 -14.99
C TRP A 77 -2.58 2.12 -14.98
N ALA A 78 -2.55 1.42 -16.12
CA ALA A 78 -1.85 0.16 -16.25
C ALA A 78 -0.34 0.33 -16.02
N LEU A 79 0.27 1.38 -16.56
CA LEU A 79 1.68 1.69 -16.26
C LEU A 79 1.89 1.89 -14.75
N LYS A 80 1.00 2.65 -14.10
CA LYS A 80 1.14 2.95 -12.67
C LYS A 80 1.00 1.71 -11.78
N TYR A 81 -0.02 0.88 -12.03
CA TYR A 81 -0.39 -0.19 -11.10
C TYR A 81 0.14 -1.57 -11.52
N LEU A 82 0.39 -1.80 -12.81
CA LEU A 82 0.92 -3.04 -13.35
C LEU A 82 2.39 -2.91 -13.79
N GLY A 83 2.86 -1.67 -14.03
CA GLY A 83 4.22 -1.41 -14.55
C GLY A 83 4.33 -1.56 -16.08
N ASP A 84 3.21 -1.70 -16.79
CA ASP A 84 3.15 -1.86 -18.24
C ASP A 84 1.93 -1.10 -18.80
N ALA A 85 2.18 -0.06 -19.63
CA ALA A 85 1.13 0.74 -20.27
C ALA A 85 0.27 -0.06 -21.27
N TYR A 86 0.82 -1.16 -21.79
CA TYR A 86 0.18 -2.01 -22.81
C TYR A 86 -0.37 -3.31 -22.21
N ALA A 87 -0.42 -3.42 -20.87
CA ALA A 87 -0.99 -4.59 -20.22
C ALA A 87 -2.41 -4.85 -20.70
N PRO A 88 -2.75 -6.11 -21.11
CA PRO A 88 -4.10 -6.42 -21.57
C PRO A 88 -5.12 -6.26 -20.44
N GLN A 89 -6.36 -5.88 -20.77
CA GLN A 89 -7.45 -5.71 -19.80
C GLN A 89 -8.07 -7.06 -19.38
N THR A 90 -7.25 -7.98 -18.91
CA THR A 90 -7.74 -9.24 -18.31
C THR A 90 -8.53 -8.97 -17.03
N PRO A 91 -9.41 -9.89 -16.57
CA PRO A 91 -10.10 -9.75 -15.30
C PRO A 91 -9.15 -9.40 -14.13
N THR A 92 -8.03 -10.10 -14.02
CA THR A 92 -7.01 -9.84 -12.99
C THR A 92 -6.42 -8.44 -13.09
N ASN A 93 -6.08 -7.99 -14.30
CA ASN A 93 -5.48 -6.67 -14.49
C ASN A 93 -6.49 -5.55 -14.20
N GLN A 94 -7.76 -5.75 -14.57
CA GLN A 94 -8.84 -4.81 -14.25
C GLN A 94 -9.01 -4.65 -12.72
N GLU A 95 -8.98 -5.75 -11.95
CA GLU A 95 -9.06 -5.70 -10.49
C GLU A 95 -7.88 -4.92 -9.90
N ILE A 96 -6.66 -5.21 -10.32
CA ILE A 96 -5.46 -4.54 -9.80
C ILE A 96 -5.49 -3.04 -10.11
N VAL A 97 -5.84 -2.67 -11.34
CA VAL A 97 -5.87 -1.27 -11.79
C VAL A 97 -6.99 -0.50 -11.09
N ALA A 98 -8.19 -1.07 -11.03
CA ALA A 98 -9.32 -0.43 -10.35
C ALA A 98 -9.07 -0.28 -8.85
N HIS A 99 -8.55 -1.33 -8.18
CA HIS A 99 -8.20 -1.27 -6.77
C HIS A 99 -7.17 -0.18 -6.49
N GLY A 100 -6.06 -0.15 -7.24
CA GLY A 100 -5.02 0.87 -7.08
C GLY A 100 -5.56 2.29 -7.30
N LYS A 101 -6.40 2.49 -8.32
CA LYS A 101 -6.99 3.80 -8.61
C LYS A 101 -7.98 4.25 -7.55
N VAL A 102 -8.84 3.37 -7.08
CA VAL A 102 -9.84 3.63 -6.02
C VAL A 102 -9.15 3.91 -4.69
N HIS A 103 -8.09 3.16 -4.37
CA HIS A 103 -7.24 3.39 -3.21
C HIS A 103 -6.67 4.82 -3.20
N ASP A 104 -6.02 5.23 -4.31
CA ASP A 104 -5.44 6.56 -4.43
C ASP A 104 -6.50 7.66 -4.34
N LEU A 105 -7.66 7.45 -4.97
CA LEU A 105 -8.77 8.39 -4.92
C LEU A 105 -9.32 8.56 -3.52
N TYR A 106 -9.44 7.46 -2.76
CA TYR A 106 -9.94 7.56 -1.38
C TYR A 106 -8.96 8.32 -0.48
N HIS A 107 -7.66 8.07 -0.60
CA HIS A 107 -6.65 8.81 0.18
C HIS A 107 -6.60 10.31 -0.16
N TRP A 108 -7.00 10.67 -1.37
CA TRP A 108 -7.11 12.07 -1.76
C TRP A 108 -8.44 12.70 -1.35
N LEU A 109 -9.56 11.98 -1.54
CA LEU A 109 -10.90 12.52 -1.39
C LEU A 109 -11.54 12.23 -0.02
N GLU A 110 -11.03 11.25 0.72
CA GLU A 110 -11.45 10.81 2.06
C GLU A 110 -12.96 10.47 2.18
N SER A 111 -13.61 10.11 1.06
CA SER A 111 -15.04 9.83 1.01
C SER A 111 -15.41 8.93 -0.16
N TRP A 112 -16.06 7.80 0.11
CA TRP A 112 -16.58 6.89 -0.92
C TRP A 112 -17.57 7.57 -1.86
N ARG A 113 -18.41 8.51 -1.37
CA ARG A 113 -19.31 9.28 -2.21
C ARG A 113 -18.56 10.16 -3.21
N ARG A 114 -17.46 10.78 -2.78
CA ARG A 114 -16.61 11.61 -3.65
C ARG A 114 -15.81 10.77 -4.62
N VAL A 115 -15.37 9.58 -4.21
CA VAL A 115 -14.72 8.60 -5.12
C VAL A 115 -15.69 8.17 -6.22
N ALA A 116 -16.93 7.82 -5.86
CA ALA A 116 -17.97 7.48 -6.84
C ALA A 116 -18.26 8.64 -7.81
N TYR A 117 -18.39 9.85 -7.30
CA TYR A 117 -18.58 11.04 -8.12
C TYR A 117 -17.41 11.27 -9.08
N TRP A 118 -16.18 11.15 -8.57
CA TRP A 118 -14.97 11.30 -9.38
C TRP A 118 -14.88 10.22 -10.47
N TRP A 119 -15.25 9.00 -10.17
CA TRP A 119 -15.22 7.90 -11.14
C TRP A 119 -16.09 8.20 -12.38
N LEU A 120 -17.27 8.76 -12.14
CA LEU A 120 -18.18 9.17 -13.21
C LEU A 120 -17.71 10.39 -13.99
N THR A 121 -17.14 11.40 -13.30
CA THR A 121 -16.99 12.76 -13.85
C THR A 121 -15.54 13.20 -14.06
N GLY A 122 -14.58 12.54 -13.44
CA GLY A 122 -13.19 13.01 -13.35
C GLY A 122 -12.99 14.24 -12.45
N SER A 123 -14.05 14.72 -11.76
CA SER A 123 -14.03 15.96 -10.97
C SER A 123 -14.03 15.68 -9.46
N SER A 124 -13.29 16.49 -8.70
CA SER A 124 -13.28 16.45 -7.22
C SER A 124 -14.32 17.37 -6.58
N GLN A 125 -15.24 17.93 -7.35
CA GLN A 125 -16.26 18.86 -6.89
C GLN A 125 -17.13 18.25 -5.76
N THR A 126 -17.44 19.04 -4.74
CA THR A 126 -18.15 18.57 -3.53
C THR A 126 -19.64 18.95 -3.52
N THR A 127 -20.04 19.91 -4.32
CA THR A 127 -21.40 20.46 -4.38
C THR A 127 -21.80 20.71 -5.84
N GLY A 128 -23.08 20.97 -6.09
CA GLY A 128 -23.57 21.29 -7.43
C GLY A 128 -23.63 20.09 -8.39
N TRP A 129 -23.72 18.87 -7.84
CA TRP A 129 -23.82 17.66 -8.66
C TRP A 129 -25.14 17.63 -9.44
N SER A 130 -25.08 17.23 -10.71
CA SER A 130 -26.30 17.00 -11.48
C SER A 130 -27.17 15.90 -10.89
N THR A 131 -28.46 15.88 -11.21
CA THR A 131 -29.38 14.82 -10.81
C THR A 131 -28.88 13.44 -11.25
N TYR A 132 -28.31 13.35 -12.46
CA TYR A 132 -27.72 12.11 -12.97
C TYR A 132 -26.55 11.63 -12.10
N ALA A 133 -25.58 12.51 -11.82
CA ALA A 133 -24.41 12.17 -10.99
C ALA A 133 -24.83 11.81 -9.56
N THR A 134 -25.80 12.54 -8.99
CA THR A 134 -26.35 12.25 -7.66
C THR A 134 -27.00 10.86 -7.64
N SER A 135 -27.79 10.51 -8.64
CA SER A 135 -28.43 9.20 -8.76
C SER A 135 -27.42 8.07 -8.92
N TYR A 136 -26.40 8.29 -9.73
CA TYR A 136 -25.29 7.33 -9.91
C TYR A 136 -24.57 7.06 -8.57
N VAL A 137 -24.16 8.12 -7.86
CA VAL A 137 -23.49 8.00 -6.56
C VAL A 137 -24.39 7.29 -5.55
N ASN A 138 -25.70 7.64 -5.49
CA ASN A 138 -26.62 7.00 -4.59
C ASN A 138 -26.80 5.51 -4.87
N ARG A 139 -26.83 5.07 -6.13
CA ARG A 139 -26.86 3.64 -6.48
C ARG A 139 -25.65 2.89 -5.95
N ILE A 140 -24.42 3.43 -6.16
CA ILE A 140 -23.20 2.81 -5.64
C ILE A 140 -23.24 2.74 -4.12
N MET A 141 -23.62 3.83 -3.44
CA MET A 141 -23.64 3.88 -1.98
C MET A 141 -24.72 2.97 -1.37
N SER A 142 -25.87 2.80 -2.05
CA SER A 142 -26.89 1.85 -1.64
C SER A 142 -26.36 0.41 -1.70
N LEU A 143 -25.72 0.03 -2.81
CA LEU A 143 -25.10 -1.30 -2.93
C LEU A 143 -23.95 -1.48 -1.94
N TYR A 144 -23.11 -0.45 -1.75
CA TYR A 144 -22.06 -0.45 -0.74
C TYR A 144 -22.59 -0.75 0.67
N ALA A 145 -23.75 -0.17 1.03
CA ALA A 145 -24.37 -0.40 2.31
C ALA A 145 -24.98 -1.81 2.45
N THR A 146 -25.45 -2.42 1.34
CA THR A 146 -26.05 -3.75 1.36
C THR A 146 -25.02 -4.88 1.30
N TYR A 147 -23.88 -4.63 0.67
CA TYR A 147 -22.82 -5.62 0.67
C TYR A 147 -22.21 -5.72 2.07
N ALA A 148 -22.30 -6.91 2.68
CA ALA A 148 -21.55 -7.19 3.89
C ALA A 148 -20.07 -6.85 3.64
N GLU A 149 -19.38 -6.33 4.66
CA GLU A 149 -17.93 -6.39 4.63
C GLU A 149 -17.59 -7.87 4.47
N THR A 150 -17.20 -8.25 3.29
CA THR A 150 -16.38 -9.42 3.18
C THR A 150 -15.13 -9.00 3.93
N SER A 151 -15.06 -9.33 5.21
CA SER A 151 -13.77 -9.47 5.85
C SER A 151 -13.10 -10.56 5.05
N VAL A 152 -12.41 -10.19 3.97
CA VAL A 152 -11.50 -11.11 3.31
C VAL A 152 -10.56 -11.47 4.42
N ALA A 153 -10.75 -12.65 4.99
CA ALA A 153 -9.92 -13.10 6.10
C ALA A 153 -8.47 -12.99 5.60
N SER A 154 -7.76 -11.99 6.10
CA SER A 154 -6.40 -11.78 5.69
C SER A 154 -5.49 -12.34 6.77
N THR A 155 -4.61 -13.24 6.35
CA THR A 155 -3.57 -13.78 7.21
C THR A 155 -2.28 -13.01 6.99
N ARG A 156 -1.66 -12.56 8.08
CA ARG A 156 -0.38 -11.86 8.07
C ARG A 156 0.75 -12.82 8.36
N TYR A 157 1.80 -12.74 7.57
CA TYR A 157 3.02 -13.54 7.66
C TYR A 157 4.20 -12.58 7.82
N GLY A 158 4.63 -12.32 9.06
CA GLY A 158 5.82 -11.52 9.35
C GLY A 158 7.09 -12.19 8.81
N GLU A 159 8.16 -11.45 8.72
CA GLU A 159 9.46 -11.85 8.14
C GLU A 159 10.06 -13.14 8.73
N GLY A 160 9.74 -13.46 9.98
CA GLY A 160 10.19 -14.69 10.66
C GLY A 160 9.30 -15.91 10.44
N ASN A 161 8.21 -15.80 9.69
CA ASN A 161 7.25 -16.88 9.51
C ASN A 161 7.85 -18.06 8.72
N ALA A 162 7.59 -19.29 9.17
CA ALA A 162 8.12 -20.52 8.55
C ALA A 162 7.68 -20.75 7.08
N ALA A 163 6.61 -20.08 6.63
CA ALA A 163 6.18 -20.10 5.22
C ALA A 163 7.13 -19.31 4.30
N ILE A 164 8.10 -18.57 4.85
CA ILE A 164 9.08 -17.78 4.12
C ILE A 164 10.46 -18.43 4.25
N ALA A 165 10.95 -19.02 3.17
CA ALA A 165 12.30 -19.56 3.08
C ALA A 165 13.25 -18.49 2.53
N TYR A 166 14.41 -18.31 3.18
CA TYR A 166 15.44 -17.38 2.75
C TYR A 166 16.64 -18.11 2.19
N SER A 167 17.23 -17.59 1.11
CA SER A 167 18.50 -18.04 0.56
C SER A 167 19.45 -16.85 0.38
N GLY A 168 20.75 -17.09 0.60
CA GLY A 168 21.75 -16.02 0.68
C GLY A 168 21.78 -15.36 2.07
N THR A 169 22.50 -14.24 2.20
CA THR A 169 22.68 -13.54 3.47
C THR A 169 21.55 -12.57 3.73
N TRP A 170 20.81 -12.79 4.81
CA TRP A 170 19.76 -11.91 5.32
C TRP A 170 20.03 -11.57 6.77
N VAL A 171 19.75 -10.33 7.18
CA VAL A 171 19.91 -9.83 8.53
C VAL A 171 18.64 -9.16 9.02
N ASP A 172 18.39 -9.22 10.31
CA ASP A 172 17.25 -8.55 10.93
C ASP A 172 17.49 -7.04 10.99
N ALA A 173 16.42 -6.27 10.83
CA ALA A 173 16.42 -4.82 10.87
C ALA A 173 15.22 -4.33 11.68
N GLY A 174 15.49 -3.75 12.87
CA GLY A 174 14.45 -3.23 13.74
C GLY A 174 13.95 -1.86 13.31
N HIS A 175 12.63 -1.66 13.35
CA HIS A 175 11.99 -0.35 13.24
C HIS A 175 10.58 -0.41 13.82
N ARG A 176 10.23 0.56 14.69
CA ARG A 176 8.93 0.59 15.40
C ARG A 176 7.68 0.48 14.53
N SER A 177 7.79 0.85 13.25
CA SER A 177 6.68 0.83 12.29
C SER A 177 6.65 -0.43 11.42
N TYR A 178 7.58 -1.37 11.59
CA TYR A 178 7.50 -2.68 10.94
C TYR A 178 6.46 -3.57 11.64
N ALA A 179 5.93 -4.52 10.93
CA ALA A 179 5.08 -5.55 11.50
C ALA A 179 5.87 -6.32 12.56
N GLY A 180 5.37 -6.37 13.80
CA GLY A 180 6.13 -6.98 14.91
C GLY A 180 7.41 -6.25 15.32
N GLY A 181 7.71 -5.07 14.76
CA GLY A 181 8.90 -4.27 15.08
C GLY A 181 10.16 -4.64 14.29
N ASN A 182 10.14 -5.67 13.45
CA ASN A 182 11.28 -6.18 12.70
C ASN A 182 10.97 -6.38 11.21
N ALA A 183 12.00 -6.36 10.39
CA ALA A 183 12.00 -6.81 9.00
C ALA A 183 13.30 -7.56 8.73
N ARG A 184 13.31 -8.43 7.74
CA ARG A 184 14.53 -9.13 7.30
C ARG A 184 15.03 -8.53 6.00
N GLN A 185 16.30 -8.12 5.95
CA GLN A 185 16.87 -7.40 4.81
C GLN A 185 18.14 -8.05 4.27
N SER A 186 18.38 -7.86 2.96
CA SER A 186 19.60 -8.30 2.27
C SER A 186 20.13 -7.21 1.35
N LYS A 187 21.48 -7.18 1.21
CA LYS A 187 22.21 -6.38 0.23
C LYS A 187 22.83 -7.27 -0.85
N GLN A 188 22.81 -8.58 -0.65
CA GLN A 188 23.48 -9.56 -1.52
C GLN A 188 22.69 -9.76 -2.81
N SER A 189 23.31 -9.50 -3.95
CA SER A 189 22.73 -9.83 -5.26
C SER A 189 22.43 -11.33 -5.34
N GLY A 190 21.24 -11.68 -5.83
CA GLY A 190 20.77 -13.05 -5.93
C GLY A 190 20.19 -13.66 -4.65
N ALA A 191 20.37 -13.03 -3.48
CA ALA A 191 19.66 -13.45 -2.27
C ALA A 191 18.14 -13.41 -2.51
N ALA A 192 17.42 -14.40 -1.96
CA ALA A 192 15.99 -14.50 -2.22
C ALA A 192 15.18 -14.82 -0.96
N ALA A 193 13.95 -14.27 -0.91
CA ALA A 193 12.89 -14.70 -0.04
C ALA A 193 11.84 -15.44 -0.87
N THR A 194 11.48 -16.64 -0.47
CA THR A 194 10.51 -17.50 -1.15
C THR A 194 9.35 -17.78 -0.20
N PHE A 195 8.19 -17.22 -0.50
CA PHE A 195 6.99 -17.33 0.30
C PHE A 195 5.98 -18.27 -0.35
N THR A 196 5.58 -19.32 0.38
CA THR A 196 4.56 -20.28 -0.05
C THR A 196 3.27 -20.03 0.71
N PHE A 197 2.17 -19.82 0.00
CA PHE A 197 0.89 -19.48 0.59
C PHE A 197 -0.27 -20.07 -0.21
N THR A 198 -1.46 -20.14 0.41
CA THR A 198 -2.74 -20.40 -0.25
C THR A 198 -3.60 -19.16 -0.09
N GLY A 199 -4.18 -18.66 -1.16
CA GLY A 199 -5.01 -17.47 -1.14
C GLY A 199 -5.34 -16.97 -2.54
N SER A 200 -6.29 -16.03 -2.63
CA SER A 200 -6.68 -15.35 -3.87
C SER A 200 -5.98 -14.00 -4.07
N ARG A 201 -5.25 -13.50 -3.07
CA ARG A 201 -4.44 -12.27 -3.16
C ARG A 201 -3.23 -12.36 -2.24
N VAL A 202 -2.13 -11.76 -2.66
CA VAL A 202 -0.96 -11.54 -1.81
C VAL A 202 -0.45 -10.11 -1.97
N VAL A 203 -0.06 -9.49 -0.84
CA VAL A 203 0.63 -8.21 -0.79
C VAL A 203 1.95 -8.39 -0.06
N TRP A 204 3.06 -7.95 -0.66
CA TRP A 204 4.34 -7.82 0.01
C TRP A 204 4.49 -6.40 0.55
N TYR A 205 4.68 -6.26 1.85
CA TYR A 205 5.04 -5.00 2.52
C TYR A 205 6.53 -4.95 2.82
N GLY A 206 7.09 -3.74 2.67
CA GLY A 206 8.49 -3.46 2.98
C GLY A 206 8.79 -1.97 2.94
N PRO A 207 10.00 -1.57 3.38
CA PRO A 207 10.40 -0.18 3.37
C PRO A 207 10.81 0.31 1.98
N LYS A 208 10.56 1.60 1.73
CA LYS A 208 11.18 2.38 0.66
C LYS A 208 12.15 3.39 1.24
N GLY A 209 13.10 3.87 0.44
CA GLY A 209 14.06 4.89 0.88
C GLY A 209 15.29 5.05 -0.02
N PRO A 210 16.18 5.99 0.30
CA PRO A 210 17.35 6.32 -0.54
C PRO A 210 18.33 5.15 -0.73
N THR A 211 18.45 4.27 0.26
CA THR A 211 19.35 3.11 0.24
C THR A 211 18.70 1.83 -0.32
N ARG A 212 17.41 1.89 -0.67
CA ARG A 212 16.64 0.74 -1.10
C ARG A 212 16.80 0.48 -2.59
N GLY A 213 17.05 -0.79 -2.92
CA GLY A 213 17.36 -1.25 -4.27
C GLY A 213 16.17 -1.81 -5.03
N LYS A 214 16.49 -2.58 -6.07
CA LYS A 214 15.51 -3.27 -6.90
C LYS A 214 15.40 -4.74 -6.51
N ALA A 215 14.21 -5.30 -6.70
CA ALA A 215 13.95 -6.72 -6.54
C ALA A 215 13.20 -7.27 -7.75
N LYS A 216 13.59 -8.48 -8.21
CA LYS A 216 12.85 -9.24 -9.22
C LYS A 216 11.79 -10.09 -8.55
N ILE A 217 10.59 -10.07 -9.08
CA ILE A 217 9.44 -10.82 -8.59
C ILE A 217 9.16 -11.99 -9.51
N TYR A 218 9.06 -13.18 -8.93
CA TYR A 218 8.64 -14.41 -9.60
C TYR A 218 7.41 -14.99 -8.92
N LEU A 219 6.48 -15.50 -9.70
CA LEU A 219 5.32 -16.24 -9.21
C LEU A 219 5.30 -17.63 -9.85
N ASN A 220 5.27 -18.67 -9.03
CA ASN A 220 5.35 -20.07 -9.48
C ASN A 220 6.50 -20.29 -10.48
N GLY A 221 7.66 -19.69 -10.20
CA GLY A 221 8.85 -19.76 -11.05
C GLY A 221 8.87 -18.80 -12.24
N VAL A 222 7.75 -18.19 -12.61
CA VAL A 222 7.65 -17.27 -13.76
C VAL A 222 7.95 -15.84 -13.31
N TYR A 223 8.90 -15.19 -14.01
CA TYR A 223 9.19 -13.76 -13.81
C TYR A 223 7.96 -12.90 -14.09
N LYS A 224 7.68 -11.97 -13.21
CA LYS A 224 6.55 -11.02 -13.34
C LYS A 224 7.03 -9.61 -13.63
N LYS A 225 7.88 -9.06 -12.76
CA LYS A 225 8.45 -7.71 -12.93
C LYS A 225 9.64 -7.47 -12.00
N THR A 226 10.31 -6.36 -12.22
CA THR A 226 11.26 -5.78 -11.27
C THR A 226 10.59 -4.58 -10.59
N VAL A 227 10.60 -4.56 -9.26
CA VAL A 227 10.13 -3.43 -8.45
C VAL A 227 11.32 -2.61 -7.97
N ASP A 228 11.15 -1.30 -7.85
CA ASP A 228 12.13 -0.38 -7.28
C ASP A 228 11.62 0.12 -5.93
N LEU A 229 12.43 -0.08 -4.89
CA LEU A 229 12.13 0.32 -3.52
C LEU A 229 12.71 1.70 -3.20
N TYR A 230 13.25 2.41 -4.19
CA TYR A 230 13.77 3.75 -4.01
C TYR A 230 12.67 4.75 -3.63
N ALA A 231 12.98 5.63 -2.72
CA ALA A 231 12.25 6.86 -2.42
C ALA A 231 13.24 7.92 -1.90
N LEU A 232 12.93 9.20 -2.09
CA LEU A 232 13.79 10.30 -1.61
C LEU A 232 13.91 10.32 -0.08
N SER A 233 12.85 9.93 0.62
CA SER A 233 12.83 9.81 2.09
C SER A 233 12.49 8.37 2.49
N TYR A 234 12.92 8.00 3.70
CA TYR A 234 12.62 6.69 4.24
C TYR A 234 11.14 6.55 4.63
N SER A 235 10.50 5.50 4.12
CA SER A 235 9.14 5.11 4.47
C SER A 235 9.14 3.63 4.89
N PRO A 236 8.81 3.31 6.14
CA PRO A 236 9.09 1.99 6.72
C PRO A 236 8.19 0.87 6.19
N ARG A 237 6.95 1.17 5.80
CA ARG A 237 5.97 0.15 5.45
C ARG A 237 5.15 0.58 4.24
N ASN A 238 5.44 -0.02 3.10
CA ASN A 238 4.76 0.26 1.84
C ASN A 238 4.32 -1.06 1.22
N ALA A 239 3.19 -1.07 0.53
CA ALA A 239 2.83 -2.14 -0.37
C ALA A 239 3.76 -2.09 -1.60
N ILE A 240 4.77 -2.96 -1.61
CA ILE A 240 5.81 -3.00 -2.65
C ILE A 240 5.30 -3.75 -3.89
N PHE A 241 4.55 -4.81 -3.66
CA PHE A 241 3.98 -5.64 -4.71
C PHE A 241 2.67 -6.25 -4.24
N SER A 242 1.67 -6.23 -5.11
CA SER A 242 0.42 -6.97 -4.89
C SER A 242 -0.02 -7.67 -6.17
N ILE A 243 -0.70 -8.80 -6.02
CA ILE A 243 -1.32 -9.52 -7.11
C ILE A 243 -2.50 -10.33 -6.57
N GLY A 244 -3.60 -10.37 -7.34
CA GLY A 244 -4.81 -11.11 -7.00
C GLY A 244 -5.24 -12.06 -8.09
N TRP A 245 -6.14 -12.99 -7.75
CA TRP A 245 -6.72 -14.01 -8.62
C TRP A 245 -8.19 -14.24 -8.27
N THR A 246 -8.92 -14.88 -9.16
CA THR A 246 -10.33 -15.22 -8.96
C THR A 246 -10.55 -16.44 -8.06
N SER A 247 -9.48 -17.18 -7.72
CA SER A 247 -9.56 -18.37 -6.88
C SER A 247 -8.41 -18.47 -5.89
N SER A 248 -8.72 -18.98 -4.70
CA SER A 248 -7.73 -19.31 -3.67
C SER A 248 -7.05 -20.63 -4.04
N THR A 249 -5.74 -20.59 -4.31
CA THR A 249 -4.92 -21.78 -4.58
C THR A 249 -3.52 -21.61 -4.00
N LYS A 250 -2.79 -22.72 -3.87
CA LYS A 250 -1.40 -22.72 -3.41
C LYS A 250 -0.50 -22.04 -4.46
N ARG A 251 0.33 -21.10 -4.00
CA ARG A 251 1.25 -20.33 -4.84
C ARG A 251 2.60 -20.10 -4.16
N VAL A 252 3.61 -19.82 -4.98
CA VAL A 252 4.96 -19.51 -4.51
C VAL A 252 5.35 -18.14 -5.08
N LEU A 253 5.52 -17.16 -4.18
CA LEU A 253 6.06 -15.84 -4.52
C LEU A 253 7.54 -15.82 -4.14
N ARG A 254 8.43 -15.54 -5.12
CA ARG A 254 9.87 -15.42 -4.89
C ARG A 254 10.33 -14.00 -5.21
N ILE A 255 11.01 -13.39 -4.25
CA ILE A 255 11.58 -12.04 -4.33
C ILE A 255 13.08 -12.17 -4.34
N VAL A 256 13.74 -11.70 -5.42
CA VAL A 256 15.19 -11.83 -5.61
C VAL A 256 15.84 -10.45 -5.60
N VAL A 257 16.81 -10.26 -4.73
CA VAL A 257 17.60 -9.02 -4.61
C VAL A 257 18.43 -8.79 -5.88
N VAL A 258 18.33 -7.61 -6.48
CA VAL A 258 19.13 -7.29 -7.70
C VAL A 258 20.57 -6.89 -7.34
N GLY A 259 20.81 -6.34 -6.13
CA GLY A 259 22.12 -5.78 -5.77
C GLY A 259 22.38 -4.45 -6.47
N THR A 260 21.41 -3.57 -6.51
CA THR A 260 21.48 -2.27 -7.20
C THR A 260 22.66 -1.44 -6.66
N ALA A 261 23.56 -1.01 -7.56
CA ALA A 261 24.72 -0.20 -7.20
C ALA A 261 24.32 1.07 -6.40
N GLY A 262 25.07 1.36 -5.33
CA GLY A 262 24.84 2.51 -4.44
C GLY A 262 23.64 2.37 -3.49
N ARG A 263 22.67 1.48 -3.76
CA ARG A 263 21.47 1.27 -2.95
C ARG A 263 20.98 -0.18 -2.99
N PRO A 264 21.74 -1.13 -2.48
CA PRO A 264 21.48 -2.57 -2.69
C PRO A 264 20.38 -3.16 -1.80
N VAL A 265 19.89 -2.43 -0.79
CA VAL A 265 19.06 -3.01 0.28
C VAL A 265 17.64 -3.33 -0.20
N VAL A 266 17.24 -4.59 -0.02
CA VAL A 266 15.84 -5.06 -0.14
C VAL A 266 15.42 -5.66 1.19
N ALA A 267 14.20 -5.37 1.66
CA ALA A 267 13.72 -5.91 2.92
C ALA A 267 12.30 -6.47 2.80
N ILE A 268 12.06 -7.54 3.52
CA ILE A 268 10.76 -8.16 3.74
C ILE A 268 10.30 -7.77 5.14
N ASP A 269 9.18 -7.05 5.25
CA ASP A 269 8.50 -6.76 6.51
C ASP A 269 7.43 -7.85 6.77
N GLU A 270 6.45 -7.91 5.89
CA GLU A 270 5.42 -8.96 5.97
C GLU A 270 4.81 -9.27 4.59
N PHE A 271 4.13 -10.40 4.51
CA PHE A 271 3.16 -10.70 3.47
C PHE A 271 1.76 -10.72 4.09
N VAL A 272 0.79 -10.16 3.36
CA VAL A 272 -0.64 -10.26 3.69
C VAL A 272 -1.31 -11.07 2.60
N VAL A 273 -1.94 -12.16 2.98
CA VAL A 273 -2.67 -13.07 2.07
C VAL A 273 -4.15 -12.97 2.37
N SER A 274 -4.95 -12.89 1.33
CA SER A 274 -6.42 -12.87 1.40
C SER A 274 -7.02 -14.00 0.57
N ASP A 275 -8.18 -14.48 0.97
CA ASP A 275 -8.99 -15.48 0.27
C ASP A 275 -10.10 -14.85 -0.57
#